data_7addd7a929c810d5dbaf1f71cdb081c8
#
_entry.id   7addd7a929c810d5dbaf1f71cdb081c8
#
_cell.length_a   1.000
_cell.length_b   1.000
_cell.length_c   1.000
_cell.angle_alpha   90.00
_cell.angle_beta   90.00
_cell.angle_gamma   90.00
#
_symmetry.space_group_name_H-M   'P 1'
#
loop_
_entity.id
_entity.type
_entity.pdbx_description
1 polymer ?
#
loop_
_entity_poly.entity_id
_entity_poly.type
_entity_poly.pdbx_seq_one_letter_code
_entity_poly.pdbx_strand_id
1 'polypeptide(L)'
;EIGSGLVGSEMCIRDRGKMVQDGADGYYEFEFETDLKAKPSVREDGSVDYYNMKLYEKVSEGDKLAQYYPPTKGVFGFDVKGKLLAPKAGKPKSNLRGKGFTVSEDGNTYYAAIDGKVEYCNYDLRIVNVLDISGDVDLNIGNIDFNGDVNITGNVITGVTIRAMGSIYIGGYVEGAVIKSNKDIVLNKGVNANGIGQIEAKGNISARFFENAIVYAEGDVNAGYILSSKIMALGKVIVQGSRGTIHGGDVTGVMGIETSNAGNASYAPTNLRIGATKKLRMDYANIIVQLKDIDSQIEMYESALKKLTMVRDVKPEAFDSVSYTKICQSKIIKSAEKAKCEQESKRLYDLIKESGKAVVKVDSKIFPGARIYIEAKVYEPADTLVHVLVRKVNDSIVVRDYEE
;
A
#
# COMPACT_ATOMS: atom_id res chain seq x y z
N GLU A 1 3.07 4.77 98.01
CA GLU A 1 4.01 5.10 96.92
C GLU A 1 3.56 4.35 95.66
N ILE A 2 3.53 5.05 94.64
CA ILE A 2 2.79 4.79 93.41
C ILE A 2 3.68 3.93 92.49
N GLY A 3 3.25 2.71 92.25
CA GLY A 3 3.88 1.84 91.25
C GLY A 3 3.45 2.33 89.86
N SER A 4 4.39 2.78 89.04
CA SER A 4 4.22 3.13 87.68
C SER A 4 3.83 1.90 86.84
N GLY A 5 2.56 1.83 86.54
CA GLY A 5 2.03 0.82 85.62
C GLY A 5 2.58 0.93 84.23
N LEU A 6 3.10 -0.12 83.68
CA LEU A 6 3.35 -0.33 82.28
C LEU A 6 2.06 -0.19 81.48
N VAL A 7 1.86 0.98 80.93
CA VAL A 7 0.87 1.13 79.90
C VAL A 7 1.49 0.56 78.62
N GLY A 8 1.14 -0.67 78.34
CA GLY A 8 1.72 -1.41 77.25
C GLY A 8 1.36 -0.80 75.86
N SER A 9 2.39 -0.59 75.07
CA SER A 9 2.32 -0.26 73.66
C SER A 9 1.53 -1.30 72.82
N GLU A 10 1.28 -2.47 73.36
CA GLU A 10 0.49 -3.54 72.74
C GLU A 10 -1.03 -3.30 72.77
N MET A 11 -1.53 -2.53 73.76
CA MET A 11 -2.95 -2.24 73.88
C MET A 11 -3.45 -1.23 72.82
N CYS A 12 -2.55 -0.35 72.36
CA CYS A 12 -2.87 0.61 71.28
C CYS A 12 -2.88 -0.01 69.85
N ILE A 13 -2.32 -1.20 69.68
CA ILE A 13 -2.29 -1.85 68.37
C ILE A 13 -3.56 -2.67 68.14
N ARG A 14 -4.21 -3.18 69.19
CA ARG A 14 -5.49 -3.93 69.09
C ARG A 14 -6.72 -3.08 68.79
N ASP A 15 -6.68 -1.78 69.08
CA ASP A 15 -7.81 -0.88 68.89
C ASP A 15 -7.88 -0.21 67.51
N ARG A 16 -6.94 -0.53 66.62
CA ARG A 16 -6.94 -0.04 65.26
C ARG A 16 -7.41 -1.12 64.31
N GLY A 17 -8.67 -1.00 63.86
CA GLY A 17 -9.17 -1.78 62.73
C GLY A 17 -8.36 -1.52 61.48
N LYS A 18 -8.26 -2.50 60.58
CA LYS A 18 -7.68 -2.35 59.26
C LYS A 18 -8.83 -2.26 58.26
N MET A 19 -8.91 -1.15 57.52
CA MET A 19 -9.96 -0.99 56.48
C MET A 19 -9.83 -2.11 55.44
N VAL A 20 -10.95 -2.67 55.06
CA VAL A 20 -11.06 -3.56 53.90
C VAL A 20 -10.78 -2.77 52.63
N GLN A 21 -10.02 -3.37 51.72
CA GLN A 21 -9.82 -2.80 50.38
C GLN A 21 -10.50 -3.74 49.37
N ASP A 22 -11.54 -3.24 48.74
CA ASP A 22 -12.21 -4.00 47.68
C ASP A 22 -11.26 -4.23 46.48
N GLY A 23 -11.47 -5.31 45.79
CA GLY A 23 -10.73 -5.64 44.57
C GLY A 23 -11.09 -4.70 43.43
N ALA A 24 -10.13 -4.38 42.60
CA ALA A 24 -10.34 -3.64 41.35
C ALA A 24 -10.97 -4.56 40.30
N ASP A 25 -11.92 -4.02 39.55
CA ASP A 25 -12.48 -4.72 38.38
C ASP A 25 -11.42 -4.91 37.29
N GLY A 26 -11.57 -5.98 36.50
CA GLY A 26 -10.73 -6.17 35.34
C GLY A 26 -10.95 -5.06 34.30
N TYR A 27 -9.92 -4.70 33.56
CA TYR A 27 -10.00 -3.66 32.54
C TYR A 27 -9.09 -3.97 31.35
N TYR A 28 -9.37 -3.30 30.22
CA TYR A 28 -8.52 -3.32 29.04
C TYR A 28 -7.77 -2.00 28.92
N GLU A 29 -6.51 -2.09 28.58
CA GLU A 29 -5.69 -0.97 28.12
C GLU A 29 -5.53 -1.14 26.60
N PHE A 30 -5.98 -0.16 25.84
CA PHE A 30 -5.94 -0.16 24.38
C PHE A 30 -4.77 0.69 23.90
N GLU A 31 -4.01 0.18 22.91
CA GLU A 31 -2.91 0.91 22.25
C GLU A 31 -3.42 1.80 21.08
N PHE A 32 -4.72 1.91 20.89
CA PHE A 32 -5.39 2.72 19.89
C PHE A 32 -6.50 3.59 20.51
N GLU A 33 -6.88 4.66 19.81
CA GLU A 33 -7.98 5.52 20.26
C GLU A 33 -9.33 4.83 20.06
N THR A 34 -10.07 4.60 21.15
CA THR A 34 -11.38 3.95 21.12
C THR A 34 -12.53 4.89 20.72
N ASP A 35 -12.32 6.21 20.74
CA ASP A 35 -13.31 7.24 20.36
C ASP A 35 -12.70 8.19 19.33
N LEU A 36 -12.57 7.71 18.10
CA LEU A 36 -12.08 8.47 16.96
C LEU A 36 -13.11 9.52 16.56
N LYS A 37 -12.92 10.75 16.99
CA LYS A 37 -13.59 11.92 16.41
C LYS A 37 -12.65 12.50 15.37
N ALA A 38 -13.13 12.65 14.12
CA ALA A 38 -12.39 13.32 13.07
C ALA A 38 -11.93 14.71 13.55
N LYS A 39 -10.69 14.81 14.00
CA LYS A 39 -10.07 16.07 14.43
C LYS A 39 -8.93 16.39 13.48
N PRO A 40 -8.88 17.61 12.94
CA PRO A 40 -7.74 18.05 12.17
C PRO A 40 -6.47 18.04 13.05
N SER A 41 -5.35 17.63 12.46
CA SER A 41 -4.07 17.69 13.17
C SER A 41 -3.58 19.14 13.30
N VAL A 42 -2.98 19.47 14.43
CA VAL A 42 -2.36 20.79 14.65
C VAL A 42 -0.86 20.62 14.41
N ARG A 43 -0.30 21.44 13.50
CA ARG A 43 1.14 21.46 13.23
C ARG A 43 1.91 22.12 14.38
N GLU A 44 3.22 21.91 14.42
CA GLU A 44 4.11 22.50 15.43
C GLU A 44 4.07 24.02 15.45
N ASP A 45 3.71 24.67 14.33
CA ASP A 45 3.53 26.12 14.20
C ASP A 45 2.16 26.64 14.67
N GLY A 46 1.29 25.74 15.18
CA GLY A 46 -0.07 26.07 15.64
C GLY A 46 -1.11 26.17 14.52
N SER A 47 -0.74 25.97 13.26
CA SER A 47 -1.68 25.91 12.14
C SER A 47 -2.44 24.57 12.11
N VAL A 48 -3.70 24.63 11.65
CA VAL A 48 -4.56 23.44 11.56
C VAL A 48 -4.37 22.79 10.21
N ASP A 49 -3.98 21.51 10.21
CA ASP A 49 -3.82 20.71 9.01
C ASP A 49 -5.11 19.94 8.69
N TYR A 50 -5.90 20.47 7.79
CA TYR A 50 -7.14 19.83 7.31
C TYR A 50 -6.88 18.72 6.28
N TYR A 51 -5.65 18.62 5.72
CA TYR A 51 -5.32 17.61 4.72
C TYR A 51 -4.97 16.24 5.31
N ASN A 52 -4.59 16.18 6.60
CA ASN A 52 -4.18 14.95 7.28
C ASN A 52 -5.06 14.72 8.51
N MET A 53 -6.35 14.49 8.28
CA MET A 53 -7.29 14.14 9.34
C MET A 53 -7.16 12.66 9.70
N LYS A 54 -7.11 12.35 11.01
CA LYS A 54 -7.10 10.96 11.49
C LYS A 54 -8.52 10.40 11.46
N LEU A 55 -8.89 9.81 10.32
CA LEU A 55 -10.22 9.23 10.10
C LEU A 55 -10.37 7.81 10.67
N TYR A 56 -9.26 7.11 10.86
CA TYR A 56 -9.19 5.73 11.33
C TYR A 56 -7.83 5.47 12.00
N GLU A 57 -7.79 4.45 12.84
CA GLU A 57 -6.56 3.95 13.43
C GLU A 57 -5.99 2.84 12.56
N LYS A 58 -4.75 3.03 12.12
CA LYS A 58 -3.99 2.08 11.30
C LYS A 58 -3.23 1.12 12.19
N VAL A 59 -3.25 -0.16 11.84
CA VAL A 59 -2.42 -1.18 12.49
C VAL A 59 -1.78 -2.07 11.44
N SER A 60 -0.62 -2.62 11.79
CA SER A 60 0.11 -3.60 11.01
C SER A 60 0.04 -4.97 11.67
N GLU A 61 0.21 -6.04 10.88
CA GLU A 61 0.28 -7.40 11.41
C GLU A 61 1.36 -7.50 12.49
N GLY A 62 0.98 -8.05 13.65
CA GLY A 62 1.84 -8.17 14.83
C GLY A 62 1.78 -7.00 15.81
N ASP A 63 1.13 -5.88 15.47
CA ASP A 63 0.97 -4.77 16.40
C ASP A 63 0.13 -5.18 17.62
N LYS A 64 0.55 -4.73 18.82
CA LYS A 64 -0.22 -4.91 20.04
C LYS A 64 -1.44 -4.01 20.01
N LEU A 65 -2.63 -4.58 20.24
CA LEU A 65 -3.90 -3.87 20.20
C LEU A 65 -4.44 -3.55 21.58
N ALA A 66 -4.40 -4.54 22.47
CA ALA A 66 -4.96 -4.40 23.81
C ALA A 66 -4.27 -5.32 24.80
N GLN A 67 -4.25 -4.89 26.06
CA GLN A 67 -3.82 -5.68 27.22
C GLN A 67 -4.97 -5.79 28.20
N TYR A 68 -5.34 -7.02 28.55
CA TYR A 68 -6.29 -7.27 29.61
C TYR A 68 -5.60 -7.39 30.95
N TYR A 69 -6.10 -6.68 31.94
CA TYR A 69 -5.69 -6.79 33.32
C TYR A 69 -6.83 -7.46 34.11
N PRO A 70 -6.60 -8.67 34.68
CA PRO A 70 -7.62 -9.39 35.40
C PRO A 70 -8.02 -8.69 36.71
N PRO A 71 -9.24 -8.96 37.22
CA PRO A 71 -9.69 -8.37 38.45
C PRO A 71 -8.89 -8.86 39.65
N THR A 72 -8.78 -8.04 40.69
CA THR A 72 -8.10 -8.40 41.94
C THR A 72 -9.07 -8.88 42.99
N LYS A 73 -8.60 -9.73 43.90
CA LYS A 73 -9.43 -10.29 45.00
C LYS A 73 -9.69 -9.30 46.14
N GLY A 74 -8.96 -8.19 46.17
CA GLY A 74 -8.96 -7.25 47.29
C GLY A 74 -8.20 -7.75 48.53
N VAL A 75 -8.16 -6.94 49.59
CA VAL A 75 -7.40 -7.22 50.83
C VAL A 75 -8.37 -7.22 51.99
N PHE A 76 -8.33 -8.31 52.77
CA PHE A 76 -9.13 -8.43 53.98
C PHE A 76 -8.77 -7.35 54.99
N GLY A 77 -9.78 -6.79 55.63
CA GLY A 77 -9.67 -5.94 56.78
C GLY A 77 -10.08 -6.64 58.04
N PHE A 78 -10.01 -5.96 59.20
CA PHE A 78 -10.59 -6.40 60.45
C PHE A 78 -11.11 -5.22 61.27
N ASP A 79 -12.20 -5.41 61.99
CA ASP A 79 -12.75 -4.39 62.83
C ASP A 79 -11.93 -4.26 64.16
N VAL A 80 -12.27 -3.27 64.97
CA VAL A 80 -11.62 -3.01 66.26
C VAL A 80 -11.76 -4.19 67.26
N LYS A 81 -12.68 -5.12 67.01
CA LYS A 81 -12.88 -6.34 67.80
C LYS A 81 -12.13 -7.55 67.20
N GLY A 82 -11.37 -7.36 66.14
CA GLY A 82 -10.63 -8.40 65.46
C GLY A 82 -11.46 -9.29 64.52
N LYS A 83 -12.71 -8.91 64.22
CA LYS A 83 -13.56 -9.65 63.27
C LYS A 83 -13.11 -9.35 61.84
N LEU A 84 -12.85 -10.42 61.10
CA LEU A 84 -12.44 -10.36 59.70
C LEU A 84 -13.57 -9.72 58.83
N LEU A 85 -13.17 -8.72 58.04
CA LEU A 85 -13.99 -8.04 57.04
C LEU A 85 -13.56 -8.50 55.65
N ALA A 86 -14.43 -9.17 54.90
CA ALA A 86 -14.12 -9.69 53.60
C ALA A 86 -14.28 -8.58 52.52
N PRO A 87 -13.31 -8.43 51.63
CA PRO A 87 -13.43 -7.50 50.51
C PRO A 87 -14.41 -8.02 49.47
N LYS A 88 -15.01 -7.13 48.68
CA LYS A 88 -15.67 -7.50 47.44
C LYS A 88 -14.61 -7.77 46.39
N ALA A 89 -14.65 -8.97 45.80
CA ALA A 89 -13.79 -9.27 44.66
C ALA A 89 -14.17 -8.42 43.43
N GLY A 90 -13.18 -7.96 42.70
CA GLY A 90 -13.40 -7.27 41.42
C GLY A 90 -14.08 -8.20 40.40
N LYS A 91 -14.82 -7.62 39.49
CA LYS A 91 -15.55 -8.35 38.44
C LYS A 91 -14.72 -8.46 37.17
N PRO A 92 -14.67 -9.63 36.53
CA PRO A 92 -14.01 -9.76 35.24
C PRO A 92 -14.78 -9.00 34.15
N LYS A 93 -14.07 -8.46 33.17
CA LYS A 93 -14.67 -7.95 31.93
C LYS A 93 -14.85 -9.07 30.91
N SER A 94 -15.82 -8.90 30.01
CA SER A 94 -16.01 -9.84 28.91
C SER A 94 -14.80 -9.81 27.96
N ASN A 95 -14.45 -10.97 27.41
CA ASN A 95 -13.40 -11.06 26.39
C ASN A 95 -13.81 -10.25 25.15
N LEU A 96 -12.79 -9.68 24.48
CA LEU A 96 -13.00 -9.03 23.19
C LEU A 96 -13.48 -10.08 22.16
N ARG A 97 -14.49 -9.72 21.39
CA ARG A 97 -15.05 -10.52 20.30
C ARG A 97 -14.67 -9.90 18.99
N GLY A 98 -14.78 -10.65 17.88
CA GLY A 98 -14.57 -10.12 16.55
C GLY A 98 -13.59 -10.93 15.73
N LYS A 99 -12.85 -10.28 14.83
CA LYS A 99 -11.96 -10.94 13.87
C LYS A 99 -10.77 -10.05 13.49
N GLY A 100 -9.73 -10.67 12.90
CA GLY A 100 -8.54 -9.96 12.42
C GLY A 100 -7.51 -9.73 13.52
N PHE A 101 -7.63 -10.38 14.67
CA PHE A 101 -6.65 -10.36 15.74
C PHE A 101 -6.35 -11.77 16.25
N THR A 102 -5.20 -11.93 16.88
CA THR A 102 -4.78 -13.13 17.62
C THR A 102 -4.65 -12.79 19.10
N VAL A 103 -4.75 -13.81 19.94
CA VAL A 103 -4.62 -13.67 21.40
C VAL A 103 -3.40 -14.47 21.84
N SER A 104 -2.60 -13.89 22.74
CA SER A 104 -1.44 -14.54 23.35
C SER A 104 -1.84 -15.83 24.10
N GLU A 105 -0.88 -16.71 24.35
CA GLU A 105 -1.11 -17.98 25.07
C GLU A 105 -1.66 -17.78 26.48
N ASP A 106 -1.33 -16.67 27.15
CA ASP A 106 -1.86 -16.30 28.47
C ASP A 106 -3.27 -15.72 28.43
N GLY A 107 -3.84 -15.50 27.23
CA GLY A 107 -5.18 -14.96 27.02
C GLY A 107 -5.34 -13.47 27.32
N ASN A 108 -4.25 -12.75 27.61
CA ASN A 108 -4.33 -11.38 28.13
C ASN A 108 -3.92 -10.32 27.10
N THR A 109 -3.14 -10.68 26.08
CA THR A 109 -2.65 -9.71 25.08
C THR A 109 -3.27 -10.00 23.71
N TYR A 110 -3.72 -8.96 23.04
CA TYR A 110 -4.34 -9.03 21.73
C TYR A 110 -3.43 -8.37 20.69
N TYR A 111 -3.17 -9.06 19.56
CA TYR A 111 -2.31 -8.59 18.47
C TYR A 111 -3.06 -8.58 17.16
N ALA A 112 -2.75 -7.63 16.29
CA ALA A 112 -3.27 -7.61 14.92
C ALA A 112 -2.79 -8.84 14.14
N ALA A 113 -3.71 -9.56 13.50
CA ALA A 113 -3.40 -10.71 12.64
C ALA A 113 -3.23 -10.32 11.17
N ILE A 114 -3.61 -9.11 10.80
CA ILE A 114 -3.55 -8.56 9.44
C ILE A 114 -3.33 -7.05 9.51
N ASP A 115 -2.79 -6.48 8.43
CA ASP A 115 -2.78 -5.02 8.22
C ASP A 115 -4.20 -4.50 8.01
N GLY A 116 -4.49 -3.29 8.52
CA GLY A 116 -5.80 -2.69 8.31
C GLY A 116 -6.13 -1.54 9.24
N LYS A 117 -7.43 -1.26 9.35
CA LYS A 117 -7.99 -0.31 10.33
C LYS A 117 -8.62 -1.05 11.50
N VAL A 118 -8.51 -0.44 12.68
CA VAL A 118 -9.19 -0.92 13.88
C VAL A 118 -10.62 -0.39 13.91
N GLU A 119 -11.57 -1.27 14.11
CA GLU A 119 -12.95 -0.95 14.45
C GLU A 119 -13.25 -1.51 15.84
N TYR A 120 -13.67 -0.66 16.78
CA TYR A 120 -14.00 -1.07 18.13
C TYR A 120 -15.34 -0.49 18.58
N CYS A 121 -16.22 -1.35 19.03
CA CYS A 121 -17.50 -0.97 19.61
C CYS A 121 -17.99 -2.05 20.60
N ASN A 122 -18.26 -1.68 21.86
CA ASN A 122 -18.88 -2.57 22.84
C ASN A 122 -18.23 -3.97 22.96
N TYR A 123 -16.91 -4.03 23.12
CA TYR A 123 -16.11 -5.25 23.17
C TYR A 123 -16.06 -6.06 21.86
N ASP A 124 -16.59 -5.53 20.77
CA ASP A 124 -16.37 -6.07 19.41
C ASP A 124 -15.17 -5.33 18.79
N LEU A 125 -14.07 -6.06 18.63
CA LEU A 125 -12.81 -5.58 18.04
C LEU A 125 -12.64 -6.24 16.68
N ARG A 126 -12.46 -5.46 15.64
CA ARG A 126 -12.24 -5.94 14.28
C ARG A 126 -11.08 -5.22 13.63
N ILE A 127 -10.24 -5.99 12.96
CA ILE A 127 -9.28 -5.43 12.03
C ILE A 127 -9.80 -5.69 10.62
N VAL A 128 -9.96 -4.63 9.86
CA VAL A 128 -10.56 -4.66 8.52
C VAL A 128 -9.56 -4.06 7.54
N ASN A 129 -9.25 -4.80 6.49
CA ASN A 129 -8.32 -4.38 5.45
C ASN A 129 -8.98 -3.61 4.29
N VAL A 130 -10.22 -3.17 4.48
CA VAL A 130 -10.96 -2.33 3.53
C VAL A 130 -11.40 -1.04 4.22
N LEU A 131 -11.11 0.08 3.60
CA LEU A 131 -11.59 1.39 4.01
C LEU A 131 -12.76 1.81 3.12
N ASP A 132 -13.97 1.74 3.65
CA ASP A 132 -15.16 2.23 2.97
C ASP A 132 -15.43 3.69 3.34
N ILE A 133 -15.55 4.55 2.32
CA ILE A 133 -15.90 5.96 2.47
C ILE A 133 -17.19 6.20 1.69
N SER A 134 -18.23 6.57 2.43
CA SER A 134 -19.52 6.92 1.85
C SER A 134 -19.55 8.40 1.48
N GLY A 135 -19.85 8.69 0.21
CA GLY A 135 -19.91 10.06 -0.31
C GLY A 135 -18.61 10.51 -0.96
N ASP A 136 -18.49 11.82 -1.15
CA ASP A 136 -17.38 12.46 -1.86
C ASP A 136 -16.16 12.61 -0.95
N VAL A 137 -14.97 12.50 -1.52
CA VAL A 137 -13.70 12.80 -0.85
C VAL A 137 -13.22 14.18 -1.29
N ASP A 138 -13.27 15.10 -0.36
CA ASP A 138 -12.90 16.49 -0.52
C ASP A 138 -11.80 16.91 0.46
N LEU A 139 -11.48 18.19 0.53
CA LEU A 139 -10.50 18.75 1.45
C LEU A 139 -10.90 18.62 2.93
N ASN A 140 -12.19 18.40 3.24
CA ASN A 140 -12.66 18.19 4.61
C ASN A 140 -12.33 16.76 5.08
N ILE A 141 -12.34 15.79 4.17
CA ILE A 141 -11.89 14.41 4.44
C ILE A 141 -10.36 14.36 4.39
N GLY A 142 -9.75 15.13 3.49
CA GLY A 142 -8.31 15.23 3.34
C GLY A 142 -7.68 14.06 2.60
N ASN A 143 -6.37 13.88 2.82
CA ASN A 143 -5.61 12.81 2.19
C ASN A 143 -5.87 11.45 2.86
N ILE A 144 -5.86 10.41 2.03
CA ILE A 144 -6.06 9.02 2.48
C ILE A 144 -4.79 8.23 2.20
N ASP A 145 -4.27 7.56 3.23
CA ASP A 145 -3.15 6.63 3.12
C ASP A 145 -3.48 5.35 3.90
N PHE A 146 -3.82 4.26 3.21
CA PHE A 146 -4.36 3.06 3.80
C PHE A 146 -3.58 1.78 3.41
N ASN A 147 -3.36 0.88 4.39
CA ASN A 147 -2.63 -0.39 4.19
C ASN A 147 -3.47 -1.53 3.58
N GLY A 148 -4.66 -1.25 3.10
CA GLY A 148 -5.57 -2.22 2.48
C GLY A 148 -6.23 -1.65 1.24
N ASP A 149 -7.41 -2.16 0.92
CA ASP A 149 -8.23 -1.68 -0.18
C ASP A 149 -9.03 -0.43 0.24
N VAL A 150 -9.21 0.50 -0.70
CA VAL A 150 -10.00 1.74 -0.48
C VAL A 150 -11.20 1.74 -1.40
N ASN A 151 -12.39 1.90 -0.84
CA ASN A 151 -13.64 1.95 -1.56
C ASN A 151 -14.35 3.28 -1.29
N ILE A 152 -14.53 4.10 -2.32
CA ILE A 152 -15.18 5.41 -2.26
C ILE A 152 -16.42 5.36 -3.14
N THR A 153 -17.60 5.62 -2.55
CA THR A 153 -18.85 5.57 -3.31
C THR A 153 -19.12 6.84 -4.12
N GLY A 154 -18.60 7.98 -3.67
CA GLY A 154 -18.76 9.30 -4.26
C GLY A 154 -17.65 9.71 -5.21
N ASN A 155 -17.50 11.02 -5.40
CA ASN A 155 -16.48 11.65 -6.23
C ASN A 155 -15.19 11.92 -5.45
N VAL A 156 -14.09 12.10 -6.17
CA VAL A 156 -12.82 12.58 -5.60
C VAL A 156 -12.48 13.89 -6.26
N ILE A 157 -12.39 14.95 -5.47
CA ILE A 157 -12.17 16.29 -5.98
C ILE A 157 -10.70 16.71 -6.01
N THR A 158 -10.43 17.80 -6.68
CA THR A 158 -9.09 18.35 -6.89
C THR A 158 -8.36 18.61 -5.56
N GLY A 159 -7.06 18.27 -5.54
CA GLY A 159 -6.14 18.55 -4.43
C GLY A 159 -6.03 17.42 -3.41
N VAL A 160 -6.84 16.38 -3.50
CA VAL A 160 -6.76 15.21 -2.61
C VAL A 160 -5.73 14.22 -3.11
N THR A 161 -5.02 13.59 -2.16
CA THR A 161 -4.11 12.47 -2.41
C THR A 161 -4.65 11.21 -1.76
N ILE A 162 -4.80 10.14 -2.54
CA ILE A 162 -5.23 8.82 -2.07
C ILE A 162 -4.12 7.81 -2.36
N ARG A 163 -3.64 7.12 -1.33
CA ARG A 163 -2.68 6.03 -1.42
C ARG A 163 -3.25 4.77 -0.77
N ALA A 164 -3.14 3.65 -1.45
CA ALA A 164 -3.54 2.35 -0.93
C ALA A 164 -2.47 1.28 -1.23
N MET A 165 -2.20 0.42 -0.26
CA MET A 165 -1.39 -0.79 -0.49
C MET A 165 -2.21 -1.87 -1.23
N GLY A 166 -3.52 -1.82 -1.13
CA GLY A 166 -4.48 -2.63 -1.88
C GLY A 166 -5.02 -1.92 -3.12
N SER A 167 -6.17 -2.38 -3.60
CA SER A 167 -6.90 -1.81 -4.73
C SER A 167 -7.70 -0.57 -4.33
N ILE A 168 -7.94 0.31 -5.30
CA ILE A 168 -8.79 1.49 -5.11
C ILE A 168 -9.99 1.39 -6.03
N TYR A 169 -11.18 1.50 -5.45
CA TYR A 169 -12.44 1.61 -6.18
C TYR A 169 -13.08 2.98 -5.93
N ILE A 170 -13.44 3.69 -7.01
CA ILE A 170 -14.14 4.99 -6.92
C ILE A 170 -15.40 4.93 -7.77
N GLY A 171 -16.56 5.05 -7.11
CA GLY A 171 -17.87 5.00 -7.73
C GLY A 171 -18.23 6.27 -8.52
N GLY A 172 -17.70 7.42 -8.12
CA GLY A 172 -17.95 8.72 -8.72
C GLY A 172 -16.92 9.15 -9.79
N TYR A 173 -16.90 10.44 -10.07
CA TYR A 173 -15.90 11.08 -10.91
C TYR A 173 -14.63 11.40 -10.12
N VAL A 174 -13.51 11.41 -10.83
CA VAL A 174 -12.23 11.90 -10.30
C VAL A 174 -11.85 13.18 -11.02
N GLU A 175 -11.62 14.22 -10.27
CA GLU A 175 -11.07 15.49 -10.76
C GLU A 175 -9.56 15.54 -10.46
N GLY A 176 -8.89 16.66 -10.55
CA GLY A 176 -7.45 16.84 -10.40
C GLY A 176 -6.84 16.30 -9.08
N ALA A 177 -6.97 15.01 -8.81
CA ALA A 177 -6.48 14.31 -7.64
C ALA A 177 -5.27 13.43 -7.94
N VAL A 178 -4.48 13.08 -6.91
CA VAL A 178 -3.38 12.12 -7.01
C VAL A 178 -3.82 10.80 -6.40
N ILE A 179 -3.89 9.75 -7.21
CA ILE A 179 -4.35 8.42 -6.79
C ILE A 179 -3.25 7.39 -7.06
N LYS A 180 -2.83 6.67 -6.02
CA LYS A 180 -1.78 5.66 -6.09
C LYS A 180 -2.22 4.36 -5.43
N SER A 181 -2.09 3.25 -6.15
CA SER A 181 -2.39 1.91 -5.66
C SER A 181 -1.23 0.95 -5.92
N ASN A 182 -0.97 0.04 -4.97
CA ASN A 182 -0.05 -1.07 -5.21
C ASN A 182 -0.71 -2.27 -5.90
N LYS A 183 -2.03 -2.20 -6.17
CA LYS A 183 -2.80 -3.17 -6.95
C LYS A 183 -3.57 -2.45 -8.05
N ASP A 184 -4.84 -2.76 -8.22
CA ASP A 184 -5.68 -2.23 -9.29
C ASP A 184 -6.38 -0.91 -8.89
N ILE A 185 -6.72 -0.11 -9.88
CA ILE A 185 -7.58 1.07 -9.72
C ILE A 185 -8.80 0.93 -10.64
N VAL A 186 -9.99 1.04 -10.07
CA VAL A 186 -11.26 0.99 -10.79
C VAL A 186 -12.02 2.30 -10.57
N LEU A 187 -12.22 3.06 -11.64
CA LEU A 187 -12.90 4.35 -11.66
C LEU A 187 -14.20 4.21 -12.45
N ASN A 188 -15.31 3.98 -11.74
CA ASN A 188 -16.57 3.58 -12.36
C ASN A 188 -17.13 4.62 -13.36
N LYS A 189 -16.98 5.91 -13.06
CA LYS A 189 -17.43 6.97 -13.98
C LYS A 189 -16.32 7.47 -14.89
N GLY A 190 -15.16 7.84 -14.37
CA GLY A 190 -14.04 8.31 -15.18
C GLY A 190 -13.32 9.50 -14.56
N VAL A 191 -12.38 10.06 -15.31
CA VAL A 191 -11.44 11.07 -14.84
C VAL A 191 -11.44 12.28 -15.75
N ASN A 192 -11.60 13.48 -15.17
CA ASN A 192 -11.16 14.72 -15.79
C ASN A 192 -10.16 15.41 -14.88
N ALA A 193 -8.89 15.24 -15.18
CA ALA A 193 -7.82 15.65 -14.28
C ALA A 193 -7.36 17.11 -14.46
N ASN A 194 -7.93 17.84 -15.42
CA ASN A 194 -7.55 19.23 -15.72
C ASN A 194 -6.04 19.45 -15.88
N GLY A 195 -5.31 18.39 -16.27
CA GLY A 195 -3.85 18.41 -16.45
C GLY A 195 -3.00 18.33 -15.17
N ILE A 196 -3.59 18.30 -13.99
CA ILE A 196 -2.88 18.28 -12.68
C ILE A 196 -3.03 16.97 -11.92
N GLY A 197 -4.03 16.16 -12.23
CA GLY A 197 -4.24 14.86 -11.58
C GLY A 197 -3.29 13.78 -12.09
N GLN A 198 -2.87 12.88 -11.20
CA GLN A 198 -2.03 11.74 -11.53
C GLN A 198 -2.63 10.45 -10.95
N ILE A 199 -2.73 9.42 -11.80
CA ILE A 199 -3.25 8.11 -11.42
C ILE A 199 -2.16 7.07 -11.69
N GLU A 200 -1.79 6.31 -10.66
CA GLU A 200 -0.69 5.36 -10.71
C GLU A 200 -1.10 4.04 -10.05
N ALA A 201 -0.97 2.92 -10.77
CA ALA A 201 -1.21 1.59 -10.25
C ALA A 201 -0.07 0.63 -10.60
N LYS A 202 0.25 -0.27 -9.67
CA LYS A 202 1.12 -1.43 -9.99
C LYS A 202 0.35 -2.57 -10.68
N GLY A 203 -0.96 -2.55 -10.63
CA GLY A 203 -1.85 -3.43 -11.38
C GLY A 203 -2.48 -2.74 -12.57
N ASN A 204 -3.73 -3.07 -12.82
CA ASN A 204 -4.52 -2.53 -13.92
C ASN A 204 -5.26 -1.26 -13.53
N ILE A 205 -5.55 -0.41 -14.52
CA ILE A 205 -6.40 0.76 -14.33
C ILE A 205 -7.58 0.67 -15.28
N SER A 206 -8.79 0.78 -14.74
CA SER A 206 -10.03 0.77 -15.52
C SER A 206 -10.83 2.05 -15.25
N ALA A 207 -11.27 2.72 -16.31
CA ALA A 207 -12.14 3.88 -16.21
C ALA A 207 -13.11 3.93 -17.38
N ARG A 208 -14.24 4.62 -17.20
CA ARG A 208 -15.14 4.88 -18.32
C ARG A 208 -14.50 5.84 -19.34
N PHE A 209 -13.71 6.81 -18.86
CA PHE A 209 -12.94 7.70 -19.70
C PHE A 209 -11.77 8.34 -18.95
N PHE A 210 -10.80 8.83 -19.74
CA PHE A 210 -9.72 9.69 -19.28
C PHE A 210 -9.70 10.98 -20.12
N GLU A 211 -9.82 12.12 -19.45
CA GLU A 211 -9.71 13.46 -20.06
C GLU A 211 -8.65 14.27 -19.33
N ASN A 212 -7.71 14.86 -20.08
CA ASN A 212 -6.62 15.69 -19.56
C ASN A 212 -5.87 15.04 -18.36
N ALA A 213 -5.72 13.71 -18.38
CA ALA A 213 -5.21 12.92 -17.27
C ALA A 213 -3.78 12.42 -17.54
N ILE A 214 -3.02 12.24 -16.46
CA ILE A 214 -1.73 11.54 -16.45
C ILE A 214 -1.93 10.21 -15.76
N VAL A 215 -1.74 9.10 -16.50
CA VAL A 215 -2.05 7.75 -16.04
C VAL A 215 -0.82 6.85 -16.24
N TYR A 216 -0.44 6.11 -15.22
CA TYR A 216 0.61 5.09 -15.28
C TYR A 216 0.10 3.78 -14.69
N ALA A 217 0.19 2.70 -15.43
CA ALA A 217 -0.12 1.34 -14.98
C ALA A 217 1.05 0.40 -15.28
N GLU A 218 1.41 -0.46 -14.32
CA GLU A 218 2.31 -1.58 -14.62
C GLU A 218 1.55 -2.74 -15.30
N GLY A 219 0.23 -2.80 -15.19
CA GLY A 219 -0.68 -3.68 -15.91
C GLY A 219 -1.28 -3.02 -17.14
N ASP A 220 -2.52 -3.39 -17.42
CA ASP A 220 -3.33 -2.87 -18.54
C ASP A 220 -4.09 -1.60 -18.16
N VAL A 221 -4.39 -0.78 -19.18
CA VAL A 221 -5.30 0.36 -19.04
C VAL A 221 -6.53 0.12 -19.92
N ASN A 222 -7.71 0.09 -19.30
CA ASN A 222 -9.00 -0.09 -19.97
C ASN A 222 -9.83 1.19 -19.90
N ALA A 223 -10.33 1.66 -21.03
CA ALA A 223 -11.17 2.86 -21.10
C ALA A 223 -12.26 2.76 -22.16
N GLY A 224 -13.34 3.51 -21.98
CA GLY A 224 -14.35 3.70 -23.03
C GLY A 224 -13.92 4.78 -24.05
N TYR A 225 -13.19 5.81 -23.62
CA TYR A 225 -12.49 6.75 -24.50
C TYR A 225 -11.37 7.49 -23.77
N ILE A 226 -10.42 8.02 -24.55
CA ILE A 226 -9.27 8.78 -24.05
C ILE A 226 -9.18 10.10 -24.81
N LEU A 227 -9.16 11.22 -24.08
CA LEU A 227 -9.09 12.56 -24.64
C LEU A 227 -7.92 13.34 -24.03
N SER A 228 -7.02 13.86 -24.88
CA SER A 228 -5.93 14.77 -24.49
C SER A 228 -5.14 14.33 -23.26
N SER A 229 -4.95 13.03 -23.10
CA SER A 229 -4.35 12.44 -21.90
C SER A 229 -2.96 11.86 -22.20
N LYS A 230 -2.15 11.77 -21.15
CA LYS A 230 -0.86 11.08 -21.18
C LYS A 230 -0.98 9.77 -20.45
N ILE A 231 -1.02 8.67 -21.19
CA ILE A 231 -1.23 7.32 -20.64
C ILE A 231 0.00 6.47 -20.94
N MET A 232 0.45 5.74 -19.92
CA MET A 232 1.50 4.75 -20.05
C MET A 232 1.10 3.48 -19.33
N ALA A 233 0.93 2.39 -20.08
CA ALA A 233 0.73 1.03 -19.59
C ALA A 233 1.93 0.15 -19.95
N LEU A 234 2.47 -0.59 -19.00
CA LEU A 234 3.44 -1.65 -19.31
C LEU A 234 2.74 -2.86 -19.98
N GLY A 235 1.46 -3.05 -19.73
CA GLY A 235 0.57 -3.94 -20.46
C GLY A 235 0.02 -3.32 -21.75
N LYS A 236 -1.25 -3.64 -22.03
CA LYS A 236 -2.00 -3.10 -23.16
C LYS A 236 -2.80 -1.85 -22.77
N VAL A 237 -3.08 -1.00 -23.75
CA VAL A 237 -4.12 0.02 -23.64
C VAL A 237 -5.31 -0.42 -24.50
N ILE A 238 -6.46 -0.66 -23.88
CA ILE A 238 -7.66 -1.17 -24.55
C ILE A 238 -8.75 -0.11 -24.41
N VAL A 239 -9.17 0.45 -25.56
CA VAL A 239 -10.17 1.52 -25.60
C VAL A 239 -11.37 1.06 -26.42
N GLN A 240 -12.35 0.50 -25.71
CA GLN A 240 -13.54 -0.13 -26.32
C GLN A 240 -14.82 0.43 -25.72
N GLY A 241 -15.91 0.36 -26.46
CA GLY A 241 -17.23 0.84 -26.05
C GLY A 241 -17.90 1.68 -27.14
N SER A 242 -19.00 2.34 -26.83
CA SER A 242 -19.81 3.08 -27.81
C SER A 242 -19.05 4.21 -28.53
N ARG A 243 -17.99 4.74 -27.91
CA ARG A 243 -17.11 5.73 -28.56
C ARG A 243 -15.76 5.12 -28.95
N GLY A 244 -15.16 4.27 -28.11
CA GLY A 244 -13.93 3.52 -28.36
C GLY A 244 -12.81 4.35 -29.00
N THR A 245 -12.61 5.63 -28.58
CA THR A 245 -11.77 6.58 -29.31
C THR A 245 -10.60 7.04 -28.46
N ILE A 246 -9.42 7.07 -29.06
CA ILE A 246 -8.25 7.79 -28.56
C ILE A 246 -8.08 9.06 -29.39
N HIS A 247 -8.15 10.22 -28.77
CA HIS A 247 -8.10 11.50 -29.44
C HIS A 247 -7.23 12.49 -28.67
N GLY A 248 -6.15 12.94 -29.31
CA GLY A 248 -5.16 13.83 -28.71
C GLY A 248 -4.28 13.16 -27.64
N GLY A 249 -3.17 13.79 -27.30
CA GLY A 249 -2.25 13.36 -26.26
C GLY A 249 -1.28 12.26 -26.67
N ASP A 250 -0.69 11.62 -25.68
CA ASP A 250 0.33 10.56 -25.80
C ASP A 250 -0.13 9.29 -25.09
N VAL A 251 -0.38 8.22 -25.84
CA VAL A 251 -0.80 6.93 -25.30
C VAL A 251 0.25 5.87 -25.62
N THR A 252 0.82 5.28 -24.59
CA THR A 252 1.83 4.22 -24.67
C THR A 252 1.27 2.93 -24.08
N GLY A 253 1.17 1.87 -24.89
CA GLY A 253 0.91 0.51 -24.45
C GLY A 253 2.10 -0.39 -24.84
N VAL A 254 2.91 -0.77 -23.90
CA VAL A 254 4.14 -1.55 -24.18
C VAL A 254 3.81 -2.86 -24.89
N MET A 255 2.70 -3.51 -24.51
CA MET A 255 2.23 -4.78 -25.10
C MET A 255 1.24 -4.58 -26.27
N GLY A 256 0.86 -3.34 -26.55
CA GLY A 256 -0.03 -3.00 -27.66
C GLY A 256 -1.13 -2.01 -27.32
N ILE A 257 -1.83 -1.55 -28.36
CA ILE A 257 -2.97 -0.64 -28.23
C ILE A 257 -4.11 -1.19 -29.07
N GLU A 258 -5.29 -1.30 -28.50
CA GLU A 258 -6.52 -1.71 -29.17
C GLU A 258 -7.56 -0.61 -29.01
N THR A 259 -8.12 -0.11 -30.12
CA THR A 259 -9.10 0.98 -30.09
C THR A 259 -10.04 0.91 -31.29
N SER A 260 -11.25 1.40 -31.13
CA SER A 260 -12.14 1.51 -32.32
C SER A 260 -11.72 2.66 -33.22
N ASN A 261 -11.34 3.82 -32.67
CA ASN A 261 -10.91 4.96 -33.48
C ASN A 261 -9.61 5.59 -32.91
N ALA A 262 -8.72 6.00 -33.80
CA ALA A 262 -7.49 6.73 -33.46
C ALA A 262 -7.46 8.08 -34.18
N GLY A 263 -7.38 9.17 -33.43
CA GLY A 263 -7.48 10.54 -33.93
C GLY A 263 -8.93 10.97 -34.14
N ASN A 264 -9.11 12.06 -34.87
CA ASN A 264 -10.42 12.62 -35.22
C ASN A 264 -10.37 13.35 -36.57
N ALA A 265 -11.55 13.75 -37.09
CA ALA A 265 -11.68 14.46 -38.34
C ALA A 265 -11.06 15.88 -38.37
N SER A 266 -10.71 16.44 -37.19
CA SER A 266 -9.98 17.71 -37.07
C SER A 266 -8.46 17.53 -37.08
N TYR A 267 -7.98 16.28 -37.27
CA TYR A 267 -6.56 15.91 -37.32
C TYR A 267 -5.75 16.32 -36.08
N ALA A 268 -6.36 16.27 -34.90
CA ALA A 268 -5.69 16.57 -33.65
C ALA A 268 -4.50 15.62 -33.43
N PRO A 269 -3.31 16.14 -33.10
CA PRO A 269 -2.13 15.33 -32.88
C PRO A 269 -2.39 14.25 -31.82
N THR A 270 -2.31 12.99 -32.24
CA THR A 270 -2.56 11.82 -31.39
C THR A 270 -1.39 10.86 -31.52
N ASN A 271 -0.61 10.69 -30.46
CA ASN A 271 0.56 9.85 -30.48
C ASN A 271 0.27 8.50 -29.82
N LEU A 272 0.40 7.43 -30.59
CA LEU A 272 0.27 6.05 -30.12
C LEU A 272 1.63 5.38 -30.13
N ARG A 273 2.09 4.88 -28.99
CA ARG A 273 3.41 4.26 -28.85
C ARG A 273 3.27 2.82 -28.38
N ILE A 274 3.96 1.90 -29.03
CA ILE A 274 4.02 0.50 -28.63
C ILE A 274 5.46 -0.02 -28.61
N GLY A 275 5.66 -1.15 -27.90
CA GLY A 275 6.98 -1.76 -27.74
C GLY A 275 7.74 -1.19 -26.55
N ALA A 276 8.92 -1.76 -26.31
CA ALA A 276 9.76 -1.37 -25.19
C ALA A 276 10.23 0.08 -25.27
N THR A 277 9.86 0.86 -24.26
CA THR A 277 10.26 2.27 -24.15
C THR A 277 11.75 2.40 -23.84
N LYS A 278 12.34 3.56 -24.14
CA LYS A 278 13.73 3.87 -23.75
C LYS A 278 13.93 3.73 -22.23
N LYS A 279 12.96 4.19 -21.43
CA LYS A 279 13.02 4.08 -19.97
C LYS A 279 13.08 2.62 -19.54
N LEU A 280 12.19 1.76 -20.05
CA LEU A 280 12.16 0.33 -19.72
C LEU A 280 13.50 -0.37 -20.03
N ARG A 281 14.10 -0.06 -21.17
CA ARG A 281 15.42 -0.60 -21.54
C ARG A 281 16.53 -0.09 -20.63
N MET A 282 16.48 1.19 -20.22
CA MET A 282 17.43 1.76 -19.25
C MET A 282 17.30 1.13 -17.87
N ASP A 283 16.07 0.95 -17.39
CA ASP A 283 15.80 0.31 -16.09
C ASP A 283 16.35 -1.11 -16.08
N TYR A 284 16.14 -1.89 -17.15
CA TYR A 284 16.74 -3.22 -17.31
C TYR A 284 18.28 -3.16 -17.27
N ALA A 285 18.88 -2.24 -18.05
CA ALA A 285 20.33 -2.10 -18.07
C ALA A 285 20.92 -1.73 -16.69
N ASN A 286 20.23 -0.85 -15.95
CA ASN A 286 20.64 -0.46 -14.60
C ASN A 286 20.60 -1.66 -13.63
N ILE A 287 19.56 -2.49 -13.70
CA ILE A 287 19.48 -3.70 -12.86
C ILE A 287 20.62 -4.68 -13.19
N ILE A 288 20.99 -4.85 -14.45
CA ILE A 288 22.13 -5.70 -14.83
C ILE A 288 23.44 -5.16 -14.25
N VAL A 289 23.63 -3.83 -14.20
CA VAL A 289 24.79 -3.21 -13.55
C VAL A 289 24.76 -3.46 -12.04
N GLN A 290 23.61 -3.28 -11.40
CA GLN A 290 23.45 -3.54 -9.97
C GLN A 290 23.74 -5.02 -9.61
N LEU A 291 23.26 -5.97 -10.42
CA LEU A 291 23.55 -7.39 -10.22
C LEU A 291 25.05 -7.70 -10.24
N LYS A 292 25.80 -7.09 -11.17
CA LYS A 292 27.26 -7.26 -11.23
C LYS A 292 27.97 -6.72 -9.99
N ASP A 293 27.51 -5.57 -9.48
CA ASP A 293 28.06 -4.99 -8.25
C ASP A 293 27.77 -5.87 -7.04
N ILE A 294 26.54 -6.36 -6.90
CA ILE A 294 26.12 -7.27 -5.83
C ILE A 294 26.95 -8.58 -5.90
N ASP A 295 27.17 -9.15 -7.08
CA ASP A 295 28.00 -10.34 -7.27
C ASP A 295 29.42 -10.12 -6.77
N SER A 296 30.03 -8.99 -7.14
CA SER A 296 31.37 -8.62 -6.68
C SER A 296 31.45 -8.48 -5.15
N GLN A 297 30.39 -7.91 -4.53
CA GLN A 297 30.32 -7.80 -3.07
C GLN A 297 30.19 -9.17 -2.39
N ILE A 298 29.37 -10.07 -2.95
CA ILE A 298 29.20 -11.43 -2.43
C ILE A 298 30.53 -12.21 -2.53
N GLU A 299 31.26 -12.13 -3.64
CA GLU A 299 32.58 -12.73 -3.82
C GLU A 299 33.60 -12.21 -2.80
N MET A 300 33.58 -10.91 -2.51
CA MET A 300 34.40 -10.32 -1.45
C MET A 300 34.08 -10.92 -0.08
N TYR A 301 32.79 -11.04 0.29
CA TYR A 301 32.40 -11.64 1.55
C TYR A 301 32.78 -13.12 1.61
N GLU A 302 32.64 -13.88 0.53
CA GLU A 302 33.06 -15.30 0.47
C GLU A 302 34.58 -15.45 0.67
N SER A 303 35.36 -14.62 0.01
CA SER A 303 36.81 -14.59 0.18
C SER A 303 37.24 -14.24 1.61
N ALA A 304 36.56 -13.28 2.23
CA ALA A 304 36.81 -12.90 3.63
C ALA A 304 36.42 -14.04 4.60
N LEU A 305 35.26 -14.66 4.42
CA LEU A 305 34.83 -15.79 5.22
C LEU A 305 35.76 -16.98 5.09
N LYS A 306 36.25 -17.28 3.88
CA LYS A 306 37.24 -18.35 3.66
C LYS A 306 38.53 -18.09 4.42
N LYS A 307 39.04 -16.85 4.43
CA LYS A 307 40.24 -16.48 5.21
C LYS A 307 40.01 -16.65 6.71
N LEU A 308 38.85 -16.17 7.22
CA LEU A 308 38.53 -16.31 8.66
C LEU A 308 38.34 -17.76 9.07
N THR A 309 37.75 -18.59 8.22
CA THR A 309 37.64 -20.04 8.46
C THR A 309 38.99 -20.72 8.52
N MET A 310 39.94 -20.37 7.63
CA MET A 310 41.31 -20.88 7.71
C MET A 310 42.02 -20.46 8.97
N VAL A 311 41.81 -19.22 9.46
CA VAL A 311 42.37 -18.75 10.76
C VAL A 311 41.79 -19.56 11.92
N ARG A 312 40.47 -19.81 11.90
CA ARG A 312 39.81 -20.64 12.93
C ARG A 312 40.40 -22.03 13.00
N ASP A 313 40.66 -22.65 11.83
CA ASP A 313 41.11 -24.05 11.77
C ASP A 313 42.61 -24.18 12.15
N VAL A 314 43.44 -23.15 11.91
CA VAL A 314 44.89 -23.16 12.18
C VAL A 314 45.24 -22.55 13.57
N LYS A 315 44.54 -21.47 13.97
CA LYS A 315 44.76 -20.72 15.21
C LYS A 315 43.43 -20.29 15.82
N PRO A 316 42.70 -21.19 16.53
CA PRO A 316 41.37 -20.88 17.07
C PRO A 316 41.34 -19.66 18.01
N GLU A 317 42.45 -19.42 18.73
CA GLU A 317 42.59 -18.26 19.67
C GLU A 317 42.62 -16.90 18.95
N ALA A 318 42.99 -16.87 17.68
CA ALA A 318 43.03 -15.66 16.86
C ALA A 318 41.74 -15.47 16.00
N PHE A 319 40.78 -16.35 16.17
CA PHE A 319 39.53 -16.30 15.39
C PHE A 319 38.59 -15.22 15.90
N ASP A 320 38.30 -14.22 15.05
CA ASP A 320 37.33 -13.17 15.33
C ASP A 320 35.89 -13.62 14.95
N SER A 321 35.21 -14.17 15.93
CA SER A 321 33.83 -14.65 15.79
C SER A 321 32.84 -13.52 15.51
N VAL A 322 33.08 -12.30 15.99
CA VAL A 322 32.23 -11.12 15.79
C VAL A 322 32.27 -10.68 14.33
N SER A 323 33.47 -10.52 13.79
CA SER A 323 33.65 -10.18 12.37
C SER A 323 33.11 -11.26 11.45
N TYR A 324 33.31 -12.55 11.78
CA TYR A 324 32.75 -13.68 11.03
C TYR A 324 31.22 -13.59 10.97
N THR A 325 30.56 -13.39 12.10
CA THR A 325 29.10 -13.28 12.18
C THR A 325 28.56 -12.08 11.39
N LYS A 326 29.20 -10.92 11.49
CA LYS A 326 28.82 -9.71 10.74
C LYS A 326 28.94 -9.94 9.23
N ILE A 327 30.01 -10.56 8.77
CA ILE A 327 30.18 -10.84 7.33
C ILE A 327 29.16 -11.86 6.84
N CYS A 328 28.86 -12.90 7.63
CA CYS A 328 27.77 -13.85 7.32
C CYS A 328 26.42 -13.14 7.18
N GLN A 329 26.08 -12.27 8.11
CA GLN A 329 24.82 -11.49 8.04
C GLN A 329 24.80 -10.59 6.80
N SER A 330 25.89 -9.87 6.50
CA SER A 330 26.01 -9.03 5.32
C SER A 330 25.85 -9.84 4.02
N LYS A 331 26.47 -11.03 3.94
CA LYS A 331 26.32 -11.94 2.81
C LYS A 331 24.87 -12.39 2.63
N ILE A 332 24.16 -12.76 3.71
CA ILE A 332 22.75 -13.17 3.65
C ILE A 332 21.89 -12.03 3.12
N ILE A 333 22.07 -10.81 3.64
CA ILE A 333 21.31 -9.63 3.18
C ILE A 333 21.56 -9.38 1.69
N LYS A 334 22.85 -9.42 1.25
CA LYS A 334 23.20 -9.21 -0.16
C LYS A 334 22.69 -10.33 -1.08
N SER A 335 22.66 -11.58 -0.59
CA SER A 335 22.08 -12.69 -1.35
C SER A 335 20.56 -12.54 -1.53
N ALA A 336 19.86 -12.02 -0.52
CA ALA A 336 18.43 -11.73 -0.63
C ALA A 336 18.16 -10.54 -1.58
N GLU A 337 19.01 -9.51 -1.57
CA GLU A 337 18.96 -8.39 -2.51
C GLU A 337 19.20 -8.87 -3.95
N LYS A 338 20.21 -9.74 -4.17
CA LYS A 338 20.51 -10.38 -5.46
C LYS A 338 19.26 -11.09 -6.00
N ALA A 339 18.63 -11.95 -5.20
CA ALA A 339 17.45 -12.70 -5.62
C ALA A 339 16.30 -11.79 -6.08
N LYS A 340 16.08 -10.66 -5.38
CA LYS A 340 15.08 -9.66 -5.79
C LYS A 340 15.45 -8.99 -7.12
N CYS A 341 16.71 -8.60 -7.28
CA CYS A 341 17.20 -8.00 -8.54
C CYS A 341 17.15 -8.99 -9.70
N GLU A 342 17.44 -10.27 -9.49
CA GLU A 342 17.33 -11.33 -10.51
C GLU A 342 15.87 -11.51 -10.95
N GLN A 343 14.93 -11.54 -10.01
CA GLN A 343 13.51 -11.63 -10.31
C GLN A 343 13.03 -10.45 -11.15
N GLU A 344 13.41 -9.22 -10.76
CA GLU A 344 13.04 -8.01 -11.48
C GLU A 344 13.72 -7.92 -12.85
N SER A 345 14.99 -8.31 -12.96
CA SER A 345 15.72 -8.41 -14.23
C SER A 345 15.00 -9.35 -15.20
N LYS A 346 14.57 -10.52 -14.71
CA LYS A 346 13.81 -11.49 -15.51
C LYS A 346 12.48 -10.89 -15.95
N ARG A 347 11.73 -10.24 -15.04
CA ARG A 347 10.45 -9.59 -15.35
C ARG A 347 10.60 -8.57 -16.47
N LEU A 348 11.60 -7.68 -16.35
CA LEU A 348 11.85 -6.64 -17.36
C LEU A 348 12.33 -7.23 -18.69
N TYR A 349 13.16 -8.26 -18.66
CA TYR A 349 13.61 -8.95 -19.87
C TYR A 349 12.43 -9.59 -20.61
N ASP A 350 11.57 -10.31 -19.92
CA ASP A 350 10.40 -10.96 -20.50
C ASP A 350 9.43 -9.90 -21.09
N LEU A 351 9.21 -8.80 -20.37
CA LEU A 351 8.41 -7.67 -20.83
C LEU A 351 8.99 -7.05 -22.12
N ILE A 352 10.30 -6.78 -22.16
CA ILE A 352 10.97 -6.25 -23.36
C ILE A 352 10.84 -7.22 -24.52
N LYS A 353 11.04 -8.51 -24.28
CA LYS A 353 10.94 -9.55 -25.32
C LYS A 353 9.52 -9.67 -25.88
N GLU A 354 8.52 -9.76 -25.02
CA GLU A 354 7.12 -9.89 -25.44
C GLU A 354 6.61 -8.60 -26.11
N SER A 355 7.09 -7.43 -25.70
CA SER A 355 6.75 -6.15 -26.34
C SER A 355 7.14 -6.08 -27.82
N GLY A 356 8.08 -6.89 -28.27
CA GLY A 356 8.43 -7.01 -29.69
C GLY A 356 7.28 -7.55 -30.57
N LYS A 357 6.25 -8.18 -29.96
CA LYS A 357 5.04 -8.66 -30.64
C LYS A 357 3.89 -7.65 -30.57
N ALA A 358 4.11 -6.48 -29.97
CA ALA A 358 3.07 -5.48 -29.77
C ALA A 358 2.49 -5.01 -31.11
N VAL A 359 1.17 -4.76 -31.09
CA VAL A 359 0.43 -4.28 -32.26
C VAL A 359 -0.44 -3.09 -31.87
N VAL A 360 -0.70 -2.21 -32.82
CA VAL A 360 -1.80 -1.25 -32.75
C VAL A 360 -2.92 -1.80 -33.62
N LYS A 361 -4.06 -2.09 -32.99
CA LYS A 361 -5.28 -2.57 -33.63
C LYS A 361 -6.33 -1.46 -33.60
N VAL A 362 -6.83 -1.05 -34.77
CA VAL A 362 -7.86 -0.04 -34.90
C VAL A 362 -9.06 -0.64 -35.63
N ASP A 363 -10.14 -0.88 -34.88
CA ASP A 363 -11.31 -1.64 -35.38
C ASP A 363 -12.19 -0.84 -36.33
N SER A 364 -12.14 0.50 -36.34
CA SER A 364 -12.95 1.33 -37.21
C SER A 364 -12.05 2.28 -38.03
N LYS A 365 -11.67 3.45 -37.49
CA LYS A 365 -10.96 4.46 -38.26
C LYS A 365 -9.69 4.94 -37.61
N ILE A 366 -8.62 5.07 -38.39
CA ILE A 366 -7.46 5.87 -38.03
C ILE A 366 -7.41 7.11 -38.92
N PHE A 367 -7.34 8.29 -38.31
CA PHE A 367 -7.37 9.57 -39.03
C PHE A 367 -5.94 10.11 -39.23
N PRO A 368 -5.70 10.92 -40.29
CA PRO A 368 -4.50 11.73 -40.39
C PRO A 368 -4.28 12.56 -39.14
N GLY A 369 -2.98 12.78 -38.74
CA GLY A 369 -2.62 13.39 -37.48
C GLY A 369 -2.45 12.37 -36.31
N ALA A 370 -2.93 11.13 -36.48
CA ALA A 370 -2.56 10.03 -35.60
C ALA A 370 -1.16 9.50 -35.99
N ARG A 371 -0.21 9.47 -35.04
CA ARG A 371 1.15 8.99 -35.25
C ARG A 371 1.38 7.73 -34.45
N ILE A 372 1.78 6.66 -35.11
CA ILE A 372 2.09 5.38 -34.48
C ILE A 372 3.61 5.23 -34.40
N TYR A 373 4.11 5.18 -33.17
CA TYR A 373 5.53 4.96 -32.88
C TYR A 373 5.74 3.50 -32.47
N ILE A 374 6.63 2.82 -33.19
CA ILE A 374 7.10 1.48 -32.80
C ILE A 374 8.61 1.59 -32.61
N GLU A 375 9.03 1.64 -31.34
CA GLU A 375 10.41 1.96 -30.96
C GLU A 375 10.88 3.31 -31.54
N ALA A 376 11.87 3.31 -32.43
CA ALA A 376 12.42 4.52 -33.06
C ALA A 376 11.72 4.89 -34.38
N LYS A 377 10.78 4.07 -34.86
CA LYS A 377 10.10 4.29 -36.15
C LYS A 377 8.73 4.91 -35.95
N VAL A 378 8.32 5.71 -36.92
CA VAL A 378 7.00 6.37 -36.90
C VAL A 378 6.26 6.05 -38.20
N TYR A 379 4.97 5.82 -38.07
CA TYR A 379 4.01 5.74 -39.16
C TYR A 379 2.95 6.81 -38.93
N GLU A 380 2.65 7.58 -40.00
CA GLU A 380 1.60 8.60 -40.01
C GLU A 380 0.73 8.33 -41.26
N PRO A 381 -0.57 8.05 -41.10
CA PRO A 381 -1.45 7.83 -42.21
C PRO A 381 -1.69 9.14 -42.99
N ALA A 382 -1.54 9.10 -44.31
CA ALA A 382 -1.84 10.25 -45.18
C ALA A 382 -3.36 10.47 -45.35
N ASP A 383 -4.11 9.36 -45.37
CA ASP A 383 -5.56 9.32 -45.50
C ASP A 383 -6.19 8.54 -44.33
N THR A 384 -7.51 8.66 -44.19
CA THR A 384 -8.28 7.86 -43.25
C THR A 384 -8.29 6.40 -43.68
N LEU A 385 -7.77 5.52 -42.85
CA LEU A 385 -7.79 4.06 -43.05
C LEU A 385 -8.83 3.40 -42.13
N VAL A 386 -9.28 2.22 -42.49
CA VAL A 386 -10.28 1.45 -41.74
C VAL A 386 -9.78 0.03 -41.47
N HIS A 387 -10.19 -0.57 -40.37
CA HIS A 387 -9.82 -1.95 -39.98
C HIS A 387 -8.32 -2.23 -40.09
N VAL A 388 -7.50 -1.46 -39.33
CA VAL A 388 -6.06 -1.42 -39.52
C VAL A 388 -5.32 -2.10 -38.37
N LEU A 389 -4.38 -2.96 -38.72
CA LEU A 389 -3.40 -3.53 -37.79
C LEU A 389 -2.01 -3.06 -38.18
N VAL A 390 -1.34 -2.38 -37.23
CA VAL A 390 0.02 -1.86 -37.43
C VAL A 390 0.98 -2.58 -36.48
N ARG A 391 2.04 -3.15 -37.05
CA ARG A 391 3.10 -3.87 -36.29
C ARG A 391 4.45 -3.73 -36.95
N LYS A 392 5.49 -4.08 -36.19
CA LYS A 392 6.86 -4.19 -36.70
C LYS A 392 7.10 -5.60 -37.26
N VAL A 393 7.63 -5.68 -38.48
CA VAL A 393 8.08 -6.94 -39.10
C VAL A 393 9.43 -6.68 -39.77
N ASN A 394 10.43 -7.48 -39.46
CA ASN A 394 11.79 -7.38 -40.02
C ASN A 394 12.31 -5.95 -40.08
N ASP A 395 12.23 -5.24 -38.97
CA ASP A 395 12.66 -3.84 -38.82
C ASP A 395 11.92 -2.81 -39.69
N SER A 396 10.74 -3.14 -40.20
CA SER A 396 9.85 -2.20 -40.94
C SER A 396 8.47 -2.16 -40.28
N ILE A 397 7.81 -1.01 -40.36
CA ILE A 397 6.41 -0.91 -39.96
C ILE A 397 5.55 -1.47 -41.10
N VAL A 398 4.72 -2.42 -40.78
CA VAL A 398 3.77 -3.04 -41.72
C VAL A 398 2.35 -2.69 -41.26
N VAL A 399 1.61 -2.13 -42.19
CA VAL A 399 0.19 -1.83 -42.04
C VAL A 399 -0.59 -2.85 -42.87
N ARG A 400 -1.58 -3.46 -42.26
CA ARG A 400 -2.44 -4.43 -42.92
C ARG A 400 -3.88 -4.17 -42.56
N ASP A 401 -4.76 -4.31 -43.53
CA ASP A 401 -6.18 -4.44 -43.26
C ASP A 401 -6.40 -5.83 -42.63
N TYR A 402 -7.36 -5.92 -41.73
CA TYR A 402 -7.79 -7.19 -41.19
C TYR A 402 -9.32 -7.29 -41.31
N GLU A 403 -9.79 -8.47 -41.65
CA GLU A 403 -11.19 -8.85 -41.56
C GLU A 403 -11.43 -9.47 -40.17
N GLU A 404 -12.59 -9.20 -39.56
CA GLU A 404 -12.97 -9.76 -38.26
C GLU A 404 -13.06 -11.29 -38.27
#